data_91fea3cbd0f81c8c7016907daaf0de47
#
_entry.id   91fea3cbd0f81c8c7016907daaf0de47
#
_cell.length_a   1.000
_cell.length_b   1.000
_cell.length_c   1.000
_cell.angle_alpha   90.00
_cell.angle_beta   90.00
_cell.angle_gamma   90.00
#
_symmetry.space_group_name_H-M   'P 1'
#
loop_
_entity.id
_entity.type
_entity.pdbx_description
1 polymer ?
#
loop_
_entity_poly.entity_id
_entity_poly.type
_entity_poly.pdbx_seq_one_letter_code
_entity_poly.pdbx_strand_id
1 'polypeptide(L)'
;MNNNILKHSSQKAFTLIEVIMSVIIVSIVVMGAMQVQEQNTDMATYLLKRGSSELDNSLFLTEKVERYSKDKKNAYDLLVDEFSIKDFDSRGILKKIEKKINITEAEPIPVGATEDEPALFVFYSNEILLNGNYPARYYTFK
;
A
#
# COMPACT_ATOMS: atom_id res chain seq x y z
N MET A 1 -8.88 -69.06 -46.41
CA MET A 1 -8.81 -69.18 -44.94
C MET A 1 -8.40 -67.82 -44.42
N ASN A 2 -9.38 -67.00 -43.94
CA ASN A 2 -9.14 -65.68 -43.38
C ASN A 2 -9.06 -65.79 -41.88
N ASN A 3 -7.86 -65.63 -41.32
CA ASN A 3 -7.67 -65.51 -39.86
C ASN A 3 -7.83 -64.08 -39.44
N ASN A 4 -9.04 -63.69 -39.05
CA ASN A 4 -9.30 -62.45 -38.35
C ASN A 4 -8.82 -62.61 -36.90
N ILE A 5 -7.60 -62.14 -36.64
CA ILE A 5 -7.09 -62.01 -35.26
C ILE A 5 -7.76 -60.74 -34.67
N LEU A 6 -8.81 -60.96 -33.86
CA LEU A 6 -9.39 -59.94 -33.04
C LEU A 6 -8.34 -59.45 -32.02
N LYS A 7 -7.78 -58.27 -32.31
CA LYS A 7 -6.87 -57.58 -31.40
C LYS A 7 -7.70 -57.08 -30.19
N HIS A 8 -7.72 -57.87 -29.12
CA HIS A 8 -8.28 -57.45 -27.87
C HIS A 8 -7.43 -56.29 -27.32
N SER A 9 -7.88 -55.05 -27.50
CA SER A 9 -7.34 -53.91 -26.75
C SER A 9 -7.74 -54.09 -25.30
N SER A 10 -6.83 -54.54 -24.45
CA SER A 10 -7.04 -54.55 -23.01
C SER A 10 -7.11 -53.06 -22.54
N GLN A 11 -8.30 -52.55 -22.37
CA GLN A 11 -8.49 -51.31 -21.64
C GLN A 11 -8.06 -51.60 -20.20
N LYS A 12 -6.95 -50.95 -19.80
CA LYS A 12 -6.51 -50.99 -18.41
C LYS A 12 -7.56 -50.26 -17.56
N ALA A 13 -8.34 -51.00 -16.81
CA ALA A 13 -9.22 -50.38 -15.81
C ALA A 13 -8.35 -49.75 -14.72
N PHE A 14 -8.65 -48.52 -14.36
CA PHE A 14 -7.99 -47.86 -13.22
C PHE A 14 -8.20 -48.65 -11.94
N THR A 15 -7.13 -48.84 -11.21
CA THR A 15 -7.23 -49.51 -9.89
C THR A 15 -7.86 -48.55 -8.87
N LEU A 16 -8.59 -49.09 -7.90
CA LEU A 16 -9.19 -48.26 -6.84
C LEU A 16 -8.17 -47.38 -6.13
N ILE A 17 -6.96 -47.92 -5.92
CA ILE A 17 -5.88 -47.17 -5.26
C ILE A 17 -5.40 -45.95 -6.10
N GLU A 18 -5.37 -46.09 -7.41
CA GLU A 18 -4.95 -45.02 -8.34
C GLU A 18 -5.95 -43.84 -8.32
N VAL A 19 -7.25 -44.18 -8.25
CA VAL A 19 -8.30 -43.14 -8.10
C VAL A 19 -8.19 -42.43 -6.76
N ILE A 20 -7.99 -43.14 -5.66
CA ILE A 20 -7.83 -42.54 -4.33
C ILE A 20 -6.59 -41.63 -4.29
N MET A 21 -5.46 -42.10 -4.80
CA MET A 21 -4.23 -41.31 -4.85
C MET A 21 -4.42 -40.06 -5.68
N SER A 22 -5.10 -40.14 -6.81
CA SER A 22 -5.41 -38.99 -7.66
C SER A 22 -6.25 -37.95 -6.95
N VAL A 23 -7.28 -38.36 -6.21
CA VAL A 23 -8.14 -37.45 -5.42
C VAL A 23 -7.35 -36.77 -4.30
N ILE A 24 -6.45 -37.49 -3.62
CA ILE A 24 -5.60 -36.91 -2.57
C ILE A 24 -4.69 -35.83 -3.16
N ILE A 25 -4.02 -36.11 -4.28
CA ILE A 25 -3.11 -35.18 -4.93
C ILE A 25 -3.88 -33.92 -5.37
N VAL A 26 -5.03 -34.08 -6.02
CA VAL A 26 -5.87 -32.95 -6.45
C VAL A 26 -6.31 -32.11 -5.24
N SER A 27 -6.70 -32.75 -4.14
CA SER A 27 -7.10 -32.04 -2.92
C SER A 27 -5.99 -31.17 -2.34
N ILE A 28 -4.75 -31.67 -2.31
CA ILE A 28 -3.57 -30.90 -1.83
C ILE A 28 -3.32 -29.71 -2.74
N VAL A 29 -3.38 -29.89 -4.06
CA VAL A 29 -3.17 -28.82 -5.03
C VAL A 29 -4.25 -27.72 -4.89
N VAL A 30 -5.51 -28.12 -4.74
CA VAL A 30 -6.63 -27.18 -4.54
C VAL A 30 -6.45 -26.39 -3.24
N MET A 31 -6.09 -27.05 -2.13
CA MET A 31 -5.81 -26.36 -0.87
C MET A 31 -4.68 -25.32 -1.01
N GLY A 32 -3.59 -25.71 -1.66
CA GLY A 32 -2.47 -24.79 -1.93
C GLY A 32 -2.89 -23.58 -2.77
N ALA A 33 -3.69 -23.81 -3.81
CA ALA A 33 -4.21 -22.74 -4.66
C ALA A 33 -5.14 -21.78 -3.88
N MET A 34 -5.99 -22.29 -3.00
CA MET A 34 -6.86 -21.48 -2.16
C MET A 34 -6.07 -20.59 -1.19
N GLN A 35 -5.01 -21.11 -0.55
CA GLN A 35 -4.15 -20.33 0.33
C GLN A 35 -3.46 -19.17 -0.41
N VAL A 36 -2.94 -19.40 -1.61
CA VAL A 36 -2.33 -18.36 -2.42
C VAL A 36 -3.36 -17.28 -2.80
N GLN A 37 -4.59 -17.69 -3.14
CA GLN A 37 -5.66 -16.76 -3.47
C GLN A 37 -6.06 -15.88 -2.26
N GLU A 38 -6.16 -16.47 -1.07
CA GLU A 38 -6.44 -15.73 0.17
C GLU A 38 -5.36 -14.68 0.45
N GLN A 39 -4.09 -15.07 0.42
CA GLN A 39 -2.96 -14.15 0.59
C GLN A 39 -2.97 -13.00 -0.43
N ASN A 40 -3.28 -13.28 -1.70
CA ASN A 40 -3.38 -12.27 -2.74
C ASN A 40 -4.53 -11.29 -2.47
N THR A 41 -5.66 -11.77 -1.97
CA THR A 41 -6.81 -10.94 -1.62
C THR A 41 -6.49 -10.03 -0.43
N ASP A 42 -5.83 -10.55 0.59
CA ASP A 42 -5.40 -9.79 1.76
C ASP A 42 -4.39 -8.71 1.37
N MET A 43 -3.41 -9.05 0.54
CA MET A 43 -2.43 -8.10 0.01
C MET A 43 -3.12 -7.00 -0.83
N ALA A 44 -4.04 -7.36 -1.71
CA ALA A 44 -4.80 -6.38 -2.51
C ALA A 44 -5.59 -5.44 -1.61
N THR A 45 -6.26 -5.97 -0.58
CA THR A 45 -7.02 -5.18 0.40
C THR A 45 -6.11 -4.22 1.18
N TYR A 46 -4.94 -4.71 1.61
CA TYR A 46 -3.93 -3.88 2.28
C TYR A 46 -3.45 -2.73 1.38
N LEU A 47 -3.11 -3.02 0.13
CA LEU A 47 -2.64 -2.02 -0.84
C LEU A 47 -3.71 -0.97 -1.15
N LEU A 48 -4.97 -1.37 -1.29
CA LEU A 48 -6.09 -0.43 -1.48
C LEU A 48 -6.26 0.51 -0.28
N LYS A 49 -6.23 -0.03 0.94
CA LYS A 49 -6.34 0.78 2.17
C LYS A 49 -5.14 1.72 2.32
N ARG A 50 -3.94 1.25 2.03
CA ARG A 50 -2.74 2.07 2.07
C ARG A 50 -2.78 3.16 1.00
N GLY A 51 -3.14 2.83 -0.24
CA GLY A 51 -3.28 3.79 -1.33
C GLY A 51 -4.31 4.89 -1.01
N SER A 52 -5.46 4.52 -0.47
CA SER A 52 -6.45 5.50 0.02
C SER A 52 -5.87 6.41 1.10
N SER A 53 -5.14 5.84 2.06
CA SER A 53 -4.51 6.64 3.13
C SER A 53 -3.41 7.57 2.62
N GLU A 54 -2.67 7.19 1.57
CA GLU A 54 -1.67 8.07 0.94
C GLU A 54 -2.35 9.26 0.22
N LEU A 55 -3.50 9.03 -0.42
CA LEU A 55 -4.31 10.13 -0.95
C LEU A 55 -4.80 11.06 0.17
N ASP A 56 -5.27 10.51 1.28
CA ASP A 56 -5.65 11.29 2.45
C ASP A 56 -4.46 12.08 3.01
N ASN A 57 -3.27 11.48 3.07
CA ASN A 57 -2.05 12.11 3.55
C ASN A 57 -1.62 13.29 2.65
N SER A 58 -1.81 13.18 1.33
CA SER A 58 -1.46 14.23 0.39
C SER A 58 -2.20 15.55 0.64
N LEU A 59 -3.39 15.49 1.23
CA LEU A 59 -4.18 16.67 1.61
C LEU A 59 -3.52 17.51 2.72
N PHE A 60 -2.58 16.93 3.46
CA PHE A 60 -1.84 17.59 4.53
C PHE A 60 -0.48 18.16 4.08
N LEU A 61 -0.12 18.00 2.81
CA LEU A 61 1.15 18.50 2.26
C LEU A 61 0.98 19.93 1.69
N THR A 62 0.49 20.84 2.51
CA THR A 62 0.32 22.25 2.16
C THR A 62 1.39 23.07 2.85
N GLU A 63 1.71 24.27 2.31
CA GLU A 63 2.67 25.19 2.93
C GLU A 63 2.27 25.58 4.36
N LYS A 64 0.98 25.54 4.67
CA LYS A 64 0.46 25.89 6.00
C LYS A 64 0.60 24.78 7.03
N VAL A 65 0.95 23.57 6.63
CA VAL A 65 1.05 22.42 7.56
C VAL A 65 2.04 22.66 8.70
N GLU A 66 3.09 23.46 8.44
CA GLU A 66 4.10 23.78 9.45
C GLU A 66 3.54 24.51 10.68
N ARG A 67 2.44 25.25 10.52
CA ARG A 67 1.79 25.99 11.61
C ARG A 67 1.10 25.06 12.61
N TYR A 68 0.83 23.83 12.22
CA TYR A 68 0.07 22.84 12.99
C TYR A 68 0.93 21.71 13.55
N SER A 69 2.24 21.96 13.72
CA SER A 69 3.14 21.00 14.35
C SER A 69 2.67 20.65 15.76
N LYS A 70 2.63 19.33 16.05
CA LYS A 70 2.16 18.71 17.30
C LYS A 70 0.63 18.72 17.48
N ASP A 71 -0.14 19.30 16.55
CA ASP A 71 -1.60 19.36 16.60
C ASP A 71 -2.25 18.19 15.84
N LYS A 72 -3.51 17.91 16.20
CA LYS A 72 -4.39 17.04 15.43
C LYS A 72 -5.34 17.91 14.62
N LYS A 73 -5.33 17.77 13.29
CA LYS A 73 -6.15 18.54 12.36
C LYS A 73 -6.88 17.63 11.39
N ASN A 74 -8.02 18.10 10.91
CA ASN A 74 -8.72 17.48 9.80
C ASN A 74 -8.34 18.16 8.47
N ALA A 75 -8.54 17.46 7.36
CA ALA A 75 -8.19 17.97 6.04
C ALA A 75 -9.02 19.21 5.66
N TYR A 76 -10.28 19.31 6.11
CA TYR A 76 -11.11 20.48 5.82
C TYR A 76 -10.52 21.77 6.39
N ASP A 77 -10.06 21.77 7.65
CA ASP A 77 -9.51 22.95 8.30
C ASP A 77 -8.22 23.46 7.65
N LEU A 78 -7.46 22.58 7.00
CA LEU A 78 -6.25 22.95 6.24
C LEU A 78 -6.59 23.55 4.89
N LEU A 79 -7.63 23.03 4.23
CA LEU A 79 -7.94 23.36 2.84
C LEU A 79 -8.94 24.51 2.69
N VAL A 80 -9.77 24.79 3.71
CA VAL A 80 -10.88 25.76 3.62
C VAL A 80 -10.43 27.18 3.30
N ASP A 81 -9.23 27.57 3.71
CA ASP A 81 -8.67 28.88 3.46
C ASP A 81 -8.18 29.07 2.00
N GLU A 82 -7.84 27.96 1.34
CA GLU A 82 -7.29 27.97 -0.01
C GLU A 82 -8.34 27.60 -1.07
N PHE A 83 -9.26 26.73 -0.68
CA PHE A 83 -10.28 26.18 -1.58
C PHE A 83 -11.70 26.48 -1.10
N SER A 84 -12.51 27.05 -1.98
CA SER A 84 -13.93 27.27 -1.69
C SER A 84 -14.71 25.96 -1.86
N ILE A 85 -14.77 25.16 -0.78
CA ILE A 85 -15.47 23.86 -0.79
C ILE A 85 -16.94 24.11 -0.48
N LYS A 86 -17.80 24.10 -1.51
CA LYS A 86 -19.24 24.41 -1.38
C LYS A 86 -20.09 23.20 -1.09
N ASP A 87 -19.70 22.04 -1.61
CA ASP A 87 -20.42 20.79 -1.48
C ASP A 87 -20.41 20.28 -0.02
N PHE A 88 -21.62 19.93 0.47
CA PHE A 88 -21.81 19.49 1.86
C PHE A 88 -21.20 18.11 2.13
N ASP A 89 -21.33 17.19 1.18
CA ASP A 89 -20.81 15.83 1.32
C ASP A 89 -19.28 15.82 1.33
N SER A 90 -18.67 16.60 0.44
CA SER A 90 -17.22 16.79 0.41
C SER A 90 -16.67 17.36 1.73
N ARG A 91 -17.37 18.33 2.32
CA ARG A 91 -17.00 18.85 3.66
C ARG A 91 -17.08 17.76 4.73
N GLY A 92 -18.15 16.95 4.68
CA GLY A 92 -18.34 15.84 5.62
C GLY A 92 -17.23 14.80 5.53
N ILE A 93 -16.77 14.48 4.33
CA ILE A 93 -15.65 13.55 4.08
C ILE A 93 -14.35 14.14 4.60
N LEU A 94 -14.01 15.37 4.21
CA LEU A 94 -12.75 16.03 4.60
C LEU A 94 -12.62 16.22 6.11
N LYS A 95 -13.73 16.47 6.83
CA LYS A 95 -13.73 16.56 8.30
C LYS A 95 -13.45 15.24 9.00
N LYS A 96 -13.73 14.10 8.35
CA LYS A 96 -13.45 12.77 8.90
C LYS A 96 -11.98 12.34 8.72
N ILE A 97 -11.27 12.97 7.77
CA ILE A 97 -9.86 12.71 7.51
C ILE A 97 -9.03 13.53 8.51
N GLU A 98 -8.65 12.90 9.62
CA GLU A 98 -7.87 13.54 10.69
C GLU A 98 -6.48 12.91 10.80
N LYS A 99 -5.46 13.75 10.95
CA LYS A 99 -4.07 13.34 11.18
C LYS A 99 -3.45 14.15 12.32
N LYS A 100 -2.60 13.49 13.09
CA LYS A 100 -1.71 14.18 14.02
C LYS A 100 -0.43 14.53 13.27
N ILE A 101 -0.12 15.81 13.22
CA ILE A 101 1.00 16.38 12.46
C ILE A 101 2.16 16.59 13.44
N ASN A 102 3.32 16.02 13.15
CA ASN A 102 4.55 16.31 13.86
C ASN A 102 5.58 16.76 12.82
N ILE A 103 6.24 17.88 13.10
CA ILE A 103 7.29 18.42 12.22
C ILE A 103 8.56 18.52 13.04
N THR A 104 9.66 18.01 12.49
CA THR A 104 10.97 18.12 13.13
C THR A 104 11.56 19.51 12.91
N GLU A 105 12.55 19.87 13.71
CA GLU A 105 13.34 21.05 13.45
C GLU A 105 14.12 20.90 12.14
N ALA A 106 14.39 22.03 11.50
CA ALA A 106 15.12 22.04 10.23
C ALA A 106 16.58 21.63 10.44
N GLU A 107 17.00 20.59 9.75
CA GLU A 107 18.39 20.13 9.77
C GLU A 107 19.14 20.64 8.54
N PRO A 108 20.33 21.25 8.69
CA PRO A 108 21.14 21.70 7.59
C PRO A 108 21.78 20.52 6.85
N ILE A 109 21.62 20.48 5.54
CA ILE A 109 22.26 19.50 4.65
C ILE A 109 23.28 20.25 3.79
N PRO A 110 24.57 20.19 4.12
CA PRO A 110 25.62 20.81 3.32
C PRO A 110 25.84 20.02 2.02
N VAL A 111 25.87 20.71 0.89
CA VAL A 111 26.12 20.11 -0.41
C VAL A 111 27.45 20.61 -0.97
N GLY A 112 28.27 19.67 -1.46
CA GLY A 112 29.58 19.94 -2.00
C GLY A 112 30.67 20.16 -0.94
N ALA A 113 30.39 19.88 0.34
CA ALA A 113 31.42 19.90 1.39
C ALA A 113 32.35 18.69 1.23
N THR A 114 33.66 18.95 1.33
CA THR A 114 34.72 17.95 1.47
C THR A 114 35.50 18.20 2.78
N GLU A 115 36.42 17.34 3.13
CA GLU A 115 37.25 17.55 4.34
C GLU A 115 38.05 18.86 4.32
N ASP A 116 38.40 19.35 3.11
CA ASP A 116 39.21 20.55 2.88
C ASP A 116 38.47 21.75 2.36
N GLU A 117 37.20 21.59 1.89
CA GLU A 117 36.44 22.67 1.27
C GLU A 117 35.09 22.89 1.94
N PRO A 118 34.68 24.15 2.18
CA PRO A 118 33.38 24.46 2.73
C PRO A 118 32.26 24.09 1.75
N ALA A 119 31.06 23.86 2.27
CA ALA A 119 29.89 23.58 1.45
C ALA A 119 29.61 24.72 0.45
N LEU A 120 29.30 24.35 -0.79
CA LEU A 120 28.90 25.30 -1.83
C LEU A 120 27.57 25.97 -1.49
N PHE A 121 26.65 25.22 -0.92
CA PHE A 121 25.36 25.71 -0.41
C PHE A 121 24.81 24.73 0.65
N VAL A 122 23.87 25.24 1.44
CA VAL A 122 23.25 24.48 2.52
C VAL A 122 21.73 24.49 2.29
N PHE A 123 21.14 23.30 2.17
CA PHE A 123 19.69 23.15 2.23
C PHE A 123 19.26 22.87 3.67
N TYR A 124 18.07 23.28 4.00
CA TYR A 124 17.43 22.90 5.25
C TYR A 124 16.33 21.86 4.98
N SER A 125 16.37 20.75 5.67
CA SER A 125 15.37 19.68 5.55
C SER A 125 14.55 19.57 6.81
N ASN A 126 13.22 19.58 6.66
CA ASN A 126 12.29 19.27 7.74
C ASN A 126 11.59 17.95 7.41
N GLU A 127 11.32 17.17 8.44
CA GLU A 127 10.52 15.96 8.32
C GLU A 127 9.09 16.22 8.81
N ILE A 128 8.11 15.88 7.99
CA ILE A 128 6.68 15.93 8.32
C ILE A 128 6.21 14.50 8.57
N LEU A 129 5.82 14.23 9.81
CA LEU A 129 5.26 12.95 10.25
C LEU A 129 3.75 13.09 10.38
N LEU A 130 3.00 12.38 9.57
CA LEU A 130 1.56 12.26 9.64
C LEU A 130 1.18 10.95 10.34
N ASN A 131 0.68 11.05 11.55
CA ASN A 131 0.29 9.89 12.33
C ASN A 131 -1.19 9.58 12.18
N GLY A 132 -1.51 8.31 11.94
CA GLY A 132 -2.84 7.77 11.75
C GLY A 132 -2.78 6.26 11.58
N ASN A 133 -3.82 5.64 11.01
CA ASN A 133 -3.85 4.20 10.77
C ASN A 133 -2.72 3.70 9.86
N TYR A 134 -2.33 4.54 8.90
CA TYR A 134 -1.18 4.35 8.03
C TYR A 134 -0.31 5.60 8.15
N PRO A 135 0.70 5.60 9.01
CA PRO A 135 1.57 6.75 9.19
C PRO A 135 2.41 6.98 7.93
N ALA A 136 2.65 8.25 7.63
CA ALA A 136 3.47 8.66 6.51
C ALA A 136 4.52 9.67 6.93
N ARG A 137 5.63 9.69 6.20
CA ARG A 137 6.78 10.55 6.44
C ARG A 137 7.17 11.23 5.13
N TYR A 138 7.24 12.55 5.17
CA TYR A 138 7.60 13.38 4.04
C TYR A 138 8.72 14.32 4.43
N TYR A 139 9.52 14.72 3.46
CA TYR A 139 10.60 15.67 3.65
C TYR A 139 10.33 16.93 2.83
N THR A 140 10.52 18.08 3.44
CA THR A 140 10.49 19.38 2.75
C THR A 140 11.87 19.99 2.76
N PHE A 141 12.25 20.61 1.69
CA PHE A 141 13.56 21.28 1.51
C PHE A 141 13.35 22.77 1.28
N LYS A 142 14.18 23.58 1.92
CA LYS A 142 14.20 25.04 1.80
C LYS A 142 15.59 25.54 1.51
#